data_b4bbefce9d8a3a8a75fef766fb0baf0a
#
_entry.id   b4bbefce9d8a3a8a75fef766fb0baf0a
#
_cell.length_a   1.000
_cell.length_b   1.000
_cell.length_c   1.000
_cell.angle_alpha   90.00
_cell.angle_beta   90.00
_cell.angle_gamma   90.00
#
_symmetry.space_group_name_H-M   'P 1'
#
loop_
_entity.id
_entity.type
_entity.pdbx_description
1 polymer ?
#
loop_
_entity_poly.entity_id
_entity_poly.type
_entity_poly.pdbx_seq_one_letter_code
_entity_poly.pdbx_strand_id
1 'polypeptide(L)'
;MRSIIFKYILYSIVISCHLELFAQETFIEKYRPNYHFTPAQNWMNDPNGMIYFNETYHLFYQYHPFSTVWGPMHWGHATSKDLIQWEHQPIALYPDKNGTIFSGSAVYDKQNTSGLGINGKGPLVAIFTYHNDSLAKTGSKVFQTQGIAYSNDEGMTWTKFERNPVLKNPGINDFRDPKVFWHEASAKWIMTLAVFDRIHIYGSKNLIDWGKLSEFGIGYGVPNILWECPDLFPLKYKNKTIWVLISNINPGGPNKGSATQYFIGDFDGKSFLPFDHDIRWADFGPDEYAGITWSNTGERKIFTGWMSNWMYAQQVPTEKWRSALTIARELTLKEVNGKYYLASTPVHELGKYKGRLMNEIQNIHVFNGTAIIEADDVLNDDFSIVLSNENRESVVIGYSKSAGHFYIDRTKSGNTQFHKEFAQVSKAVRISNLSTINFKLVIDVASVELFADDGLTVMTSIYFPSTPFNTITMNGKLLKTKFFELKSIIK
;
A
#
# COMPACT_ATOMS: atom_id res chain seq x y z
N MET A 1 -39.57 -42.73 -66.50
CA MET A 1 -39.26 -43.07 -65.13
C MET A 1 -37.86 -42.60 -64.80
N ARG A 2 -37.73 -41.41 -64.25
CA ARG A 2 -36.43 -40.85 -63.81
C ARG A 2 -36.56 -40.56 -62.31
N SER A 3 -35.77 -41.27 -61.54
CA SER A 3 -35.63 -41.09 -60.10
C SER A 3 -34.80 -39.87 -59.82
N ILE A 4 -35.33 -38.93 -58.98
CA ILE A 4 -34.60 -37.75 -58.50
C ILE A 4 -34.15 -38.07 -57.10
N ILE A 5 -32.85 -38.17 -56.88
CA ILE A 5 -32.21 -38.32 -55.57
C ILE A 5 -31.93 -36.90 -55.02
N PHE A 6 -32.64 -36.54 -53.92
CA PHE A 6 -32.33 -35.34 -53.17
C PHE A 6 -31.13 -35.61 -52.22
N LYS A 7 -30.04 -34.92 -52.44
CA LYS A 7 -28.92 -34.88 -51.49
C LYS A 7 -29.17 -33.81 -50.46
N TYR A 8 -29.35 -34.20 -49.19
CA TYR A 8 -29.31 -33.30 -48.06
C TYR A 8 -27.84 -33.04 -47.68
N ILE A 9 -27.37 -31.78 -47.86
CA ILE A 9 -26.10 -31.33 -47.33
C ILE A 9 -26.34 -30.82 -45.90
N LEU A 10 -25.86 -31.59 -44.91
CA LEU A 10 -25.84 -31.18 -43.52
C LEU A 10 -24.65 -30.23 -43.31
N TYR A 11 -24.92 -28.95 -43.10
CA TYR A 11 -23.92 -28.01 -42.64
C TYR A 11 -23.76 -28.16 -41.11
N SER A 12 -22.71 -28.82 -40.68
CA SER A 12 -22.28 -28.83 -39.29
C SER A 12 -21.55 -27.53 -38.98
N ILE A 13 -22.23 -26.63 -38.28
CA ILE A 13 -21.57 -25.43 -37.70
C ILE A 13 -20.82 -25.92 -36.48
N VAL A 14 -19.47 -26.03 -36.61
CA VAL A 14 -18.56 -26.21 -35.49
C VAL A 14 -18.39 -24.85 -34.82
N ILE A 15 -19.15 -24.62 -33.76
CA ILE A 15 -18.85 -23.49 -32.84
C ILE A 15 -17.59 -23.86 -32.05
N SER A 16 -16.48 -23.38 -32.52
CA SER A 16 -15.21 -23.43 -31.78
C SER A 16 -15.31 -22.44 -30.60
N CYS A 17 -15.72 -22.93 -29.42
CA CYS A 17 -15.52 -22.21 -28.18
C CYS A 17 -14.01 -22.16 -27.92
N HIS A 18 -13.40 -21.02 -28.22
CA HIS A 18 -12.07 -20.71 -27.70
C HIS A 18 -12.24 -20.43 -26.20
N LEU A 19 -12.12 -21.47 -25.39
CA LEU A 19 -11.76 -21.34 -23.98
C LEU A 19 -10.31 -20.81 -24.00
N GLU A 20 -10.16 -19.50 -23.87
CA GLU A 20 -8.88 -18.93 -23.46
C GLU A 20 -8.62 -19.47 -22.05
N LEU A 21 -7.87 -20.55 -21.96
CA LEU A 21 -7.19 -20.94 -20.75
C LEU A 21 -6.20 -19.78 -20.46
N PHE A 22 -6.57 -18.90 -19.56
CA PHE A 22 -5.60 -18.05 -18.88
C PHE A 22 -4.66 -19.01 -18.14
N ALA A 23 -3.57 -19.37 -18.79
CA ALA A 23 -2.46 -20.01 -18.11
C ALA A 23 -2.03 -19.01 -17.02
N GLN A 24 -2.14 -19.43 -15.79
CA GLN A 24 -1.62 -18.70 -14.65
C GLN A 24 -0.11 -18.59 -14.88
N GLU A 25 0.36 -17.40 -15.30
CA GLU A 25 1.77 -17.17 -15.57
C GLU A 25 2.53 -17.41 -14.26
N THR A 26 3.40 -18.40 -14.25
CA THR A 26 4.33 -18.62 -13.15
C THR A 26 5.41 -17.55 -13.23
N PHE A 27 5.30 -16.54 -12.36
CA PHE A 27 6.28 -15.46 -12.27
C PHE A 27 7.54 -15.95 -11.54
N ILE A 28 8.51 -16.48 -12.29
CA ILE A 28 9.79 -17.00 -11.76
C ILE A 28 10.92 -15.97 -11.95
N GLU A 29 10.60 -14.67 -12.00
CA GLU A 29 11.66 -13.69 -12.17
C GLU A 29 12.42 -13.45 -10.87
N LYS A 30 13.72 -13.19 -11.04
CA LYS A 30 14.59 -12.80 -9.94
C LYS A 30 13.98 -11.64 -9.15
N TYR A 31 14.02 -11.75 -7.80
CA TYR A 31 13.50 -10.79 -6.84
C TYR A 31 11.97 -10.65 -6.76
N ARG A 32 11.19 -11.40 -7.55
CA ARG A 32 9.73 -11.33 -7.43
C ARG A 32 9.29 -11.87 -6.09
N PRO A 33 8.57 -11.06 -5.27
CA PRO A 33 8.06 -11.51 -3.99
C PRO A 33 7.02 -12.62 -4.13
N ASN A 34 6.92 -13.47 -3.12
CA ASN A 34 5.90 -14.51 -3.03
C ASN A 34 4.61 -14.02 -2.38
N TYR A 35 4.71 -13.10 -1.42
CA TYR A 35 3.58 -12.69 -0.56
C TYR A 35 3.20 -11.22 -0.70
N HIS A 36 4.06 -10.42 -1.30
CA HIS A 36 3.80 -9.01 -1.58
C HIS A 36 3.23 -8.85 -2.99
N PHE A 37 2.22 -8.01 -3.11
CA PHE A 37 1.67 -7.70 -4.43
C PHE A 37 2.70 -7.02 -5.33
N THR A 38 2.80 -7.45 -6.59
CA THR A 38 3.56 -6.80 -7.66
C THR A 38 2.70 -6.70 -8.90
N PRO A 39 2.95 -5.76 -9.82
CA PRO A 39 2.30 -5.79 -11.12
C PRO A 39 2.76 -7.03 -11.90
N ALA A 40 1.93 -7.54 -12.80
CA ALA A 40 2.33 -8.65 -13.67
C ALA A 40 3.60 -8.30 -14.45
N GLN A 41 3.67 -7.07 -14.95
CA GLN A 41 4.82 -6.51 -15.65
C GLN A 41 4.85 -4.98 -15.52
N ASN A 42 5.97 -4.37 -15.88
CA ASN A 42 6.16 -2.92 -15.96
C ASN A 42 6.10 -2.21 -14.58
N TRP A 43 5.90 -0.90 -14.61
CA TRP A 43 5.97 -0.03 -13.44
C TRP A 43 4.66 0.02 -12.65
N MET A 44 4.77 -0.03 -11.33
CA MET A 44 3.72 0.40 -10.41
C MET A 44 4.28 1.30 -9.30
N ASN A 45 3.41 2.13 -8.72
CA ASN A 45 3.67 2.85 -7.47
C ASN A 45 2.44 2.81 -6.54
N ASP A 46 1.85 3.93 -6.18
CA ASP A 46 0.84 4.10 -5.14
C ASP A 46 -0.32 3.10 -5.21
N PRO A 47 -0.72 2.47 -4.10
CA PRO A 47 -2.01 1.79 -4.00
C PRO A 47 -3.14 2.83 -4.14
N ASN A 48 -4.19 2.48 -4.86
CA ASN A 48 -5.31 3.36 -5.17
C ASN A 48 -6.65 2.63 -5.01
N GLY A 49 -7.73 3.38 -4.87
CA GLY A 49 -9.09 2.89 -5.01
C GLY A 49 -9.44 1.67 -4.17
N MET A 50 -8.67 1.38 -3.12
CA MET A 50 -8.79 0.16 -2.34
C MET A 50 -10.14 0.07 -1.64
N ILE A 51 -10.90 -0.97 -1.96
CA ILE A 51 -12.23 -1.18 -1.40
C ILE A 51 -12.52 -2.67 -1.20
N TYR A 52 -13.17 -3.00 -0.08
CA TYR A 52 -13.75 -4.32 0.14
C TYR A 52 -15.22 -4.30 -0.23
N PHE A 53 -15.62 -5.14 -1.17
CA PHE A 53 -17.00 -5.23 -1.60
C PHE A 53 -17.36 -6.67 -1.98
N ASN A 54 -18.52 -7.13 -1.51
CA ASN A 54 -19.06 -8.46 -1.80
C ASN A 54 -18.00 -9.58 -1.67
N GLU A 55 -17.38 -9.67 -0.47
CA GLU A 55 -16.35 -10.65 -0.12
C GLU A 55 -15.08 -10.60 -1.00
N THR A 56 -14.83 -9.48 -1.67
CA THR A 56 -13.68 -9.27 -2.54
C THR A 56 -12.95 -8.00 -2.13
N TYR A 57 -11.65 -8.10 -1.94
CA TYR A 57 -10.75 -6.95 -1.82
C TYR A 57 -10.34 -6.54 -3.23
N HIS A 58 -10.67 -5.31 -3.61
CA HIS A 58 -10.18 -4.67 -4.82
C HIS A 58 -8.99 -3.80 -4.48
N LEU A 59 -7.94 -3.94 -5.24
CA LEU A 59 -6.74 -3.13 -5.23
C LEU A 59 -6.58 -2.50 -6.60
N PHE A 60 -6.59 -1.19 -6.66
CA PHE A 60 -6.11 -0.47 -7.83
C PHE A 60 -4.74 0.12 -7.49
N TYR A 61 -3.96 0.45 -8.51
CA TYR A 61 -2.61 0.98 -8.32
C TYR A 61 -2.18 1.84 -9.48
N GLN A 62 -1.32 2.80 -9.21
CA GLN A 62 -0.66 3.58 -10.27
C GLN A 62 0.12 2.63 -11.15
N TYR A 63 -0.15 2.63 -12.45
CA TYR A 63 0.38 1.66 -13.40
C TYR A 63 0.81 2.33 -14.69
N HIS A 64 2.08 2.09 -15.12
CA HIS A 64 2.56 2.45 -16.43
C HIS A 64 2.72 1.18 -17.27
N PRO A 65 1.77 0.83 -18.15
CA PRO A 65 1.73 -0.47 -18.83
C PRO A 65 2.78 -0.64 -19.94
N PHE A 66 3.58 0.38 -20.24
CA PHE A 66 4.49 0.36 -21.37
C PHE A 66 5.97 0.42 -21.00
N SER A 67 6.31 0.56 -19.71
CA SER A 67 7.70 0.67 -19.26
C SER A 67 7.86 0.31 -17.79
N THR A 68 9.09 -0.05 -17.41
CA THR A 68 9.48 -0.27 -15.99
C THR A 68 9.94 1.01 -15.28
N VAL A 69 9.78 2.17 -15.89
CA VAL A 69 10.00 3.47 -15.26
C VAL A 69 8.69 4.25 -15.19
N TRP A 70 8.63 5.23 -14.28
CA TRP A 70 7.47 6.10 -14.14
C TRP A 70 7.13 6.80 -15.46
N GLY A 71 5.85 6.94 -15.78
CA GLY A 71 5.36 7.54 -17.01
C GLY A 71 3.86 7.78 -17.00
N PRO A 72 3.18 7.80 -18.16
CA PRO A 72 1.74 8.05 -18.22
C PRO A 72 0.93 7.03 -17.43
N MET A 73 0.38 7.48 -16.28
CA MET A 73 -0.29 6.62 -15.32
C MET A 73 -1.69 6.21 -15.75
N HIS A 74 -1.99 4.95 -15.46
CA HIS A 74 -3.28 4.29 -15.51
C HIS A 74 -3.61 3.79 -14.10
N TRP A 75 -4.83 3.32 -13.86
CA TRP A 75 -5.11 2.45 -12.73
C TRP A 75 -5.08 1.00 -13.18
N GLY A 76 -4.04 0.25 -12.76
CA GLY A 76 -4.06 -1.20 -12.78
C GLY A 76 -5.08 -1.71 -11.77
N HIS A 77 -5.48 -2.99 -11.88
CA HIS A 77 -6.48 -3.60 -11.02
C HIS A 77 -6.09 -5.03 -10.66
N ALA A 78 -6.32 -5.39 -9.41
CA ALA A 78 -6.22 -6.77 -8.91
C ALA A 78 -7.29 -7.03 -7.85
N THR A 79 -7.65 -8.30 -7.69
CA THR A 79 -8.63 -8.75 -6.70
C THR A 79 -8.04 -9.82 -5.79
N SER A 80 -8.53 -9.89 -4.54
CA SER A 80 -8.14 -10.91 -3.58
C SER A 80 -9.31 -11.28 -2.67
N LYS A 81 -9.30 -12.51 -2.17
CA LYS A 81 -10.21 -12.97 -1.11
C LYS A 81 -9.59 -12.91 0.29
N ASP A 82 -8.28 -12.67 0.37
CA ASP A 82 -7.53 -12.78 1.63
C ASP A 82 -6.37 -11.79 1.78
N LEU A 83 -6.25 -10.79 0.89
CA LEU A 83 -5.19 -9.76 0.90
C LEU A 83 -3.76 -10.29 0.66
N ILE A 84 -3.60 -11.57 0.38
CA ILE A 84 -2.30 -12.23 0.19
C ILE A 84 -2.19 -12.80 -1.22
N GLN A 85 -3.18 -13.58 -1.64
CA GLN A 85 -3.24 -14.08 -3.02
C GLN A 85 -4.03 -13.11 -3.89
N TRP A 86 -3.40 -12.63 -4.94
CA TRP A 86 -3.95 -11.64 -5.84
C TRP A 86 -4.15 -12.19 -7.24
N GLU A 87 -5.26 -11.83 -7.85
CA GLU A 87 -5.58 -12.10 -9.23
C GLU A 87 -5.58 -10.79 -10.01
N HIS A 88 -4.72 -10.70 -11.04
CA HIS A 88 -4.66 -9.52 -11.90
C HIS A 88 -5.91 -9.42 -12.76
N GLN A 89 -6.43 -8.21 -12.85
CA GLN A 89 -7.61 -7.87 -13.63
C GLN A 89 -7.21 -6.91 -14.77
N PRO A 90 -8.06 -6.69 -15.77
CA PRO A 90 -7.83 -5.67 -16.78
C PRO A 90 -7.63 -4.28 -16.16
N ILE A 91 -6.90 -3.40 -16.85
CA ILE A 91 -6.72 -2.01 -16.44
C ILE A 91 -8.10 -1.36 -16.23
N ALA A 92 -8.32 -0.77 -15.05
CA ALA A 92 -9.60 -0.18 -14.69
C ALA A 92 -9.80 1.22 -15.28
N LEU A 93 -8.77 2.07 -15.25
CA LEU A 93 -8.86 3.44 -15.74
C LEU A 93 -7.68 3.77 -16.67
N TYR A 94 -8.02 4.27 -17.84
CA TYR A 94 -7.08 4.72 -18.87
C TYR A 94 -7.00 6.25 -18.91
N PRO A 95 -5.88 6.86 -19.32
CA PRO A 95 -5.82 8.27 -19.70
C PRO A 95 -6.89 8.69 -20.69
N ASP A 96 -7.28 9.98 -20.67
CA ASP A 96 -8.17 10.56 -21.66
C ASP A 96 -7.79 12.04 -21.94
N LYS A 97 -8.68 12.79 -22.60
CA LYS A 97 -8.47 14.20 -22.93
C LYS A 97 -8.19 15.11 -21.73
N ASN A 98 -8.58 14.69 -20.50
CA ASN A 98 -8.36 15.46 -19.28
C ASN A 98 -6.95 15.20 -18.68
N GLY A 99 -6.29 14.11 -19.06
CA GLY A 99 -4.95 13.77 -18.61
C GLY A 99 -4.76 12.29 -18.25
N THR A 100 -3.62 11.98 -17.65
CA THR A 100 -3.28 10.69 -17.06
C THR A 100 -3.99 10.52 -15.71
N ILE A 101 -4.09 9.29 -15.23
CA ILE A 101 -4.88 8.95 -14.04
C ILE A 101 -3.93 8.82 -12.85
N PHE A 102 -3.86 9.86 -12.03
CA PHE A 102 -3.09 9.87 -10.78
C PHE A 102 -3.88 9.25 -9.62
N SER A 103 -3.28 9.27 -8.43
CA SER A 103 -3.79 8.59 -7.26
C SER A 103 -5.18 9.06 -6.80
N GLY A 104 -5.83 8.22 -6.02
CA GLY A 104 -7.17 8.45 -5.51
C GLY A 104 -7.72 7.26 -4.73
N SER A 105 -9.02 7.28 -4.48
CA SER A 105 -9.73 6.32 -3.65
C SER A 105 -11.01 5.80 -4.29
N ALA A 106 -11.63 4.78 -3.69
CA ALA A 106 -12.97 4.30 -4.06
C ALA A 106 -13.86 4.14 -2.84
N VAL A 107 -15.15 4.36 -3.01
CA VAL A 107 -16.18 4.22 -1.97
C VAL A 107 -17.40 3.48 -2.52
N TYR A 108 -18.16 2.86 -1.63
CA TYR A 108 -19.48 2.34 -1.94
C TYR A 108 -20.56 3.40 -1.62
N ASP A 109 -21.18 3.95 -2.64
CA ASP A 109 -22.31 4.88 -2.50
C ASP A 109 -23.61 4.11 -2.25
N LYS A 110 -23.71 3.48 -1.08
CA LYS A 110 -24.80 2.57 -0.70
C LYS A 110 -26.18 3.19 -0.89
N GLN A 111 -26.33 4.50 -0.64
CA GLN A 111 -27.58 5.22 -0.73
C GLN A 111 -27.84 5.82 -2.12
N ASN A 112 -26.94 5.57 -3.08
CA ASN A 112 -26.99 6.15 -4.42
C ASN A 112 -27.13 7.68 -4.40
N THR A 113 -26.37 8.34 -3.51
CA THR A 113 -26.39 9.79 -3.36
C THR A 113 -25.91 10.51 -4.62
N SER A 114 -25.04 9.86 -5.40
CA SER A 114 -24.55 10.36 -6.68
C SER A 114 -25.56 10.25 -7.82
N GLY A 115 -26.57 9.38 -7.66
CA GLY A 115 -27.53 9.07 -8.73
C GLY A 115 -26.93 8.23 -9.87
N LEU A 116 -25.71 7.65 -9.69
CA LEU A 116 -24.99 6.89 -10.72
C LEU A 116 -25.30 5.38 -10.67
N GLY A 117 -26.02 4.93 -9.67
CA GLY A 117 -26.45 3.53 -9.51
C GLY A 117 -27.63 3.18 -10.41
N ILE A 118 -27.79 1.90 -10.69
CA ILE A 118 -28.87 1.34 -11.51
C ILE A 118 -29.66 0.31 -10.72
N ASN A 119 -30.90 0.05 -11.15
CA ASN A 119 -31.79 -0.97 -10.59
C ASN A 119 -31.95 -0.87 -9.05
N GLY A 120 -31.97 0.34 -8.50
CA GLY A 120 -32.13 0.57 -7.05
C GLY A 120 -30.89 0.23 -6.21
N LYS A 121 -29.75 -0.11 -6.82
CA LYS A 121 -28.47 -0.37 -6.14
C LYS A 121 -27.55 0.84 -6.25
N GLY A 122 -26.80 1.12 -5.18
CA GLY A 122 -25.73 2.11 -5.21
C GLY A 122 -24.50 1.60 -5.95
N PRO A 123 -23.75 2.49 -6.62
CA PRO A 123 -22.53 2.13 -7.35
C PRO A 123 -21.31 2.10 -6.43
N LEU A 124 -20.23 1.48 -6.87
CA LEU A 124 -18.89 1.86 -6.42
C LEU A 124 -18.47 3.13 -7.17
N VAL A 125 -17.87 4.08 -6.46
CA VAL A 125 -17.41 5.34 -7.06
C VAL A 125 -15.92 5.52 -6.76
N ALA A 126 -15.10 5.59 -7.80
CA ALA A 126 -13.70 5.98 -7.72
C ALA A 126 -13.59 7.51 -7.87
N ILE A 127 -12.74 8.11 -7.04
CA ILE A 127 -12.38 9.53 -7.10
C ILE A 127 -10.86 9.59 -7.28
N PHE A 128 -10.38 10.29 -8.30
CA PHE A 128 -8.97 10.30 -8.68
C PHE A 128 -8.54 11.64 -9.25
N THR A 129 -7.24 11.85 -9.35
CA THR A 129 -6.69 13.06 -9.95
C THR A 129 -6.40 12.84 -11.43
N TYR A 130 -6.91 13.71 -12.29
CA TYR A 130 -6.39 13.90 -13.63
C TYR A 130 -5.13 14.77 -13.57
N HIS A 131 -4.05 14.33 -14.21
CA HIS A 131 -2.84 15.11 -14.41
C HIS A 131 -2.65 15.40 -15.90
N ASN A 132 -2.73 16.66 -16.26
CA ASN A 132 -2.59 17.09 -17.67
C ASN A 132 -1.15 17.54 -17.94
N ASP A 133 -0.33 16.65 -18.50
CA ASP A 133 1.08 16.88 -18.81
C ASP A 133 1.30 18.08 -19.73
N SER A 134 0.38 18.32 -20.68
CA SER A 134 0.49 19.41 -21.61
C SER A 134 0.32 20.77 -20.90
N LEU A 135 -0.65 20.88 -20.01
CA LEU A 135 -0.82 22.08 -19.17
C LEU A 135 0.32 22.26 -18.19
N ALA A 136 0.81 21.18 -17.55
CA ALA A 136 1.96 21.24 -16.65
C ALA A 136 3.20 21.81 -17.35
N LYS A 137 3.49 21.36 -18.57
CA LYS A 137 4.61 21.85 -19.39
C LYS A 137 4.51 23.34 -19.76
N THR A 138 3.33 23.91 -19.79
CA THR A 138 3.14 25.37 -20.02
C THR A 138 3.34 26.21 -18.77
N GLY A 139 3.60 25.62 -17.60
CA GLY A 139 3.66 26.31 -16.31
C GLY A 139 2.28 26.66 -15.74
N SER A 140 1.20 26.17 -16.32
CA SER A 140 -0.14 26.34 -15.78
C SER A 140 -0.23 25.70 -14.39
N LYS A 141 -0.92 26.35 -13.45
CA LYS A 141 -1.18 25.81 -12.12
C LYS A 141 -2.42 24.91 -12.04
N VAL A 142 -3.24 24.86 -13.11
CA VAL A 142 -4.51 24.12 -13.11
C VAL A 142 -4.40 22.76 -13.82
N PHE A 143 -3.22 22.19 -13.86
CA PHE A 143 -2.95 20.94 -14.55
C PHE A 143 -3.44 19.67 -13.81
N GLN A 144 -3.84 19.80 -12.54
CA GLN A 144 -4.43 18.73 -11.75
C GLN A 144 -5.87 19.07 -11.37
N THR A 145 -6.80 18.16 -11.62
CA THR A 145 -8.22 18.28 -11.29
C THR A 145 -8.75 16.94 -10.80
N GLN A 146 -9.86 16.93 -10.03
CA GLN A 146 -10.40 15.67 -9.54
C GLN A 146 -11.54 15.18 -10.43
N GLY A 147 -11.47 13.92 -10.82
CA GLY A 147 -12.49 13.23 -11.60
C GLY A 147 -13.10 12.05 -10.83
N ILE A 148 -14.23 11.55 -11.31
CA ILE A 148 -14.83 10.32 -10.82
C ILE A 148 -15.09 9.32 -11.95
N ALA A 149 -15.08 8.05 -11.57
CA ALA A 149 -15.61 6.94 -12.36
C ALA A 149 -16.50 6.09 -11.45
N TYR A 150 -17.41 5.34 -12.02
CA TYR A 150 -18.32 4.49 -11.27
C TYR A 150 -18.44 3.10 -11.88
N SER A 151 -18.75 2.13 -11.03
CA SER A 151 -18.97 0.74 -11.39
C SER A 151 -20.34 0.27 -10.88
N ASN A 152 -21.08 -0.40 -11.73
CA ASN A 152 -22.36 -1.05 -11.43
C ASN A 152 -22.28 -2.58 -11.50
N ASP A 153 -21.10 -3.14 -11.65
CA ASP A 153 -20.78 -4.57 -11.74
C ASP A 153 -19.75 -5.01 -10.68
N GLU A 154 -19.91 -4.47 -9.47
CA GLU A 154 -19.10 -4.86 -8.30
C GLU A 154 -17.59 -4.52 -8.45
N GLY A 155 -17.25 -3.50 -9.23
CA GLY A 155 -15.88 -3.01 -9.39
C GLY A 155 -15.09 -3.65 -10.53
N MET A 156 -15.71 -4.49 -11.35
CA MET A 156 -15.03 -5.17 -12.45
C MET A 156 -14.80 -4.26 -13.64
N THR A 157 -15.77 -3.40 -13.97
CA THR A 157 -15.60 -2.37 -15.01
C THR A 157 -15.98 -0.98 -14.49
N TRP A 158 -15.36 0.04 -15.08
CA TRP A 158 -15.50 1.43 -14.62
C TRP A 158 -15.87 2.37 -15.77
N THR A 159 -16.91 3.17 -15.55
CA THR A 159 -17.36 4.22 -16.48
C THR A 159 -16.97 5.59 -15.94
N LYS A 160 -16.19 6.35 -16.68
CA LYS A 160 -15.86 7.73 -16.29
C LYS A 160 -17.10 8.62 -16.39
N PHE A 161 -17.26 9.49 -15.41
CA PHE A 161 -18.38 10.43 -15.40
C PHE A 161 -18.24 11.45 -16.52
N GLU A 162 -19.31 11.64 -17.29
CA GLU A 162 -19.27 12.47 -18.50
C GLU A 162 -18.96 13.95 -18.25
N ARG A 163 -19.33 14.45 -17.05
CA ARG A 163 -19.12 15.85 -16.63
C ARG A 163 -17.84 16.05 -15.82
N ASN A 164 -16.85 15.15 -15.93
CA ASN A 164 -15.55 15.36 -15.32
C ASN A 164 -14.86 16.62 -15.87
N PRO A 165 -14.06 17.34 -15.05
CA PRO A 165 -13.76 17.08 -13.64
C PRO A 165 -14.88 17.56 -12.70
N VAL A 166 -15.09 16.82 -11.58
CA VAL A 166 -16.05 17.18 -10.52
C VAL A 166 -15.49 18.22 -9.55
N LEU A 167 -14.18 18.34 -9.43
CA LEU A 167 -13.52 19.40 -8.67
C LEU A 167 -12.42 20.02 -9.52
N LYS A 168 -12.65 21.25 -9.95
CA LYS A 168 -11.67 22.05 -10.71
C LYS A 168 -10.60 22.59 -9.77
N ASN A 169 -9.38 22.74 -10.28
CA ASN A 169 -8.27 23.33 -9.55
C ASN A 169 -8.44 24.86 -9.48
N PRO A 170 -8.40 25.47 -8.29
CA PRO A 170 -8.55 26.91 -8.13
C PRO A 170 -7.28 27.73 -8.44
N GLY A 171 -6.27 27.15 -9.08
CA GLY A 171 -5.01 27.82 -9.41
C GLY A 171 -3.86 27.47 -8.47
N ILE A 172 -3.85 26.26 -7.92
CA ILE A 172 -2.87 25.78 -6.95
C ILE A 172 -2.01 24.68 -7.58
N ASN A 173 -0.71 24.74 -7.38
CA ASN A 173 0.18 23.63 -7.71
C ASN A 173 -0.05 22.46 -6.73
N ASP A 174 0.25 21.22 -7.17
CA ASP A 174 0.17 20.04 -6.30
C ASP A 174 -1.22 19.90 -5.63
N PHE A 175 -2.24 19.68 -6.45
CA PHE A 175 -3.64 19.59 -6.06
C PHE A 175 -4.17 18.21 -6.42
N ARG A 176 -3.86 17.16 -5.58
CA ARG A 176 -4.03 15.77 -5.96
C ARG A 176 -4.33 14.80 -4.81
N ASP A 177 -4.54 13.53 -5.15
CA ASP A 177 -4.66 12.37 -4.29
C ASP A 177 -5.90 12.43 -3.37
N PRO A 178 -7.12 12.47 -3.93
CA PRO A 178 -8.33 12.55 -3.15
C PRO A 178 -8.60 11.23 -2.40
N LYS A 179 -8.76 11.30 -1.09
CA LYS A 179 -9.29 10.20 -0.26
C LYS A 179 -10.65 10.58 0.26
N VAL A 180 -11.65 9.74 0.00
CA VAL A 180 -13.05 10.01 0.30
C VAL A 180 -13.62 8.95 1.26
N PHE A 181 -14.46 9.40 2.19
CA PHE A 181 -15.24 8.54 3.08
C PHE A 181 -16.57 9.19 3.45
N TRP A 182 -17.56 8.40 3.86
CA TRP A 182 -18.82 8.89 4.40
C TRP A 182 -18.68 9.22 5.88
N HIS A 183 -19.05 10.44 6.29
CA HIS A 183 -19.07 10.87 7.69
C HIS A 183 -20.50 10.87 8.21
N GLU A 184 -20.86 9.87 8.99
CA GLU A 184 -22.23 9.63 9.47
C GLU A 184 -22.82 10.81 10.23
N ALA A 185 -22.08 11.38 11.18
CA ALA A 185 -22.58 12.44 12.04
C ALA A 185 -22.93 13.73 11.28
N SER A 186 -22.27 14.05 10.18
CA SER A 186 -22.57 15.20 9.33
C SER A 186 -23.39 14.87 8.09
N ALA A 187 -23.70 13.57 7.86
CA ALA A 187 -24.38 13.06 6.68
C ALA A 187 -23.80 13.62 5.36
N LYS A 188 -22.45 13.50 5.21
CA LYS A 188 -21.71 14.02 4.07
C LYS A 188 -20.57 13.07 3.68
N TRP A 189 -20.23 13.09 2.43
CA TRP A 189 -18.96 12.65 1.93
C TRP A 189 -17.87 13.67 2.29
N ILE A 190 -16.79 13.20 2.86
CA ILE A 190 -15.61 14.01 3.18
C ILE A 190 -14.50 13.57 2.26
N MET A 191 -13.77 14.53 1.68
CA MET A 191 -12.56 14.30 0.90
C MET A 191 -11.40 15.02 1.54
N THR A 192 -10.32 14.31 1.83
CA THR A 192 -9.00 14.89 2.06
C THR A 192 -8.25 14.93 0.75
N LEU A 193 -7.60 16.05 0.46
CA LEU A 193 -6.87 16.31 -0.78
C LEU A 193 -5.52 16.94 -0.46
N ALA A 194 -4.44 16.39 -0.98
CA ALA A 194 -3.11 16.95 -0.81
C ALA A 194 -2.94 18.24 -1.61
N VAL A 195 -2.41 19.28 -0.96
CA VAL A 195 -2.18 20.59 -1.55
C VAL A 195 -0.84 21.13 -1.06
N PHE A 196 0.22 20.80 -1.77
CA PHE A 196 1.60 21.12 -1.44
C PHE A 196 1.98 20.62 -0.03
N ASP A 197 2.08 21.49 0.98
CA ASP A 197 2.52 21.20 2.36
C ASP A 197 1.35 21.07 3.36
N ARG A 198 0.15 20.77 2.87
CA ARG A 198 -1.08 20.71 3.67
C ARG A 198 -2.15 19.83 3.04
N ILE A 199 -3.19 19.60 3.79
CA ILE A 199 -4.38 18.88 3.36
C ILE A 199 -5.55 19.84 3.31
N HIS A 200 -6.25 19.92 2.16
CA HIS A 200 -7.57 20.53 2.09
C HIS A 200 -8.64 19.50 2.40
N ILE A 201 -9.66 19.89 3.14
CA ILE A 201 -10.83 19.07 3.47
C ILE A 201 -12.03 19.64 2.75
N TYR A 202 -12.69 18.79 1.96
CA TYR A 202 -13.90 19.11 1.20
C TYR A 202 -15.08 18.29 1.70
N GLY A 203 -16.29 18.80 1.50
CA GLY A 203 -17.55 18.09 1.77
C GLY A 203 -18.45 18.06 0.55
N SER A 204 -19.19 16.95 0.39
CA SER A 204 -20.18 16.76 -0.65
C SER A 204 -21.40 16.01 -0.13
N LYS A 205 -22.57 16.25 -0.71
CA LYS A 205 -23.77 15.45 -0.45
C LYS A 205 -23.97 14.32 -1.49
N ASN A 206 -23.24 14.39 -2.62
CA ASN A 206 -23.55 13.56 -3.79
C ASN A 206 -22.29 13.08 -4.56
N LEU A 207 -21.07 13.21 -4.00
CA LEU A 207 -19.80 12.86 -4.65
C LEU A 207 -19.46 13.66 -5.93
N ILE A 208 -20.34 14.54 -6.37
CA ILE A 208 -20.19 15.33 -7.61
C ILE A 208 -19.89 16.81 -7.29
N ASP A 209 -20.65 17.40 -6.36
CA ASP A 209 -20.52 18.79 -6.00
C ASP A 209 -19.76 18.94 -4.69
N TRP A 210 -18.56 19.51 -4.74
CA TRP A 210 -17.63 19.61 -3.62
C TRP A 210 -17.42 21.05 -3.17
N GLY A 211 -17.52 21.28 -1.86
CA GLY A 211 -17.20 22.57 -1.23
C GLY A 211 -16.05 22.42 -0.23
N LYS A 212 -15.08 23.35 -0.25
CA LYS A 212 -13.99 23.37 0.74
C LYS A 212 -14.57 23.66 2.12
N LEU A 213 -14.20 22.85 3.12
CA LEU A 213 -14.61 22.98 4.51
C LEU A 213 -13.52 23.60 5.37
N SER A 214 -12.28 23.09 5.25
CA SER A 214 -11.14 23.54 6.05
C SER A 214 -9.82 23.12 5.39
N GLU A 215 -8.71 23.37 6.08
CA GLU A 215 -7.38 22.86 5.75
C GLU A 215 -6.62 22.49 7.02
N PHE A 216 -5.62 21.61 6.88
CA PHE A 216 -4.72 21.18 7.94
C PHE A 216 -3.28 21.09 7.41
N GLY A 217 -2.30 21.42 8.23
CA GLY A 217 -0.87 21.25 7.91
C GLY A 217 0.02 22.39 8.38
N ILE A 218 -0.49 23.61 8.40
CA ILE A 218 0.31 24.79 8.80
C ILE A 218 0.79 24.61 10.25
N GLY A 219 2.11 24.54 10.43
CA GLY A 219 2.74 24.36 11.75
C GLY A 219 2.75 22.91 12.26
N TYR A 220 2.37 21.95 11.42
CA TYR A 220 2.38 20.53 11.74
C TYR A 220 3.21 19.71 10.75
N GLY A 221 3.69 18.54 11.19
CA GLY A 221 4.46 17.63 10.34
C GLY A 221 5.79 18.17 9.88
N VAL A 222 6.37 17.51 8.88
CA VAL A 222 7.64 17.97 8.28
C VAL A 222 7.36 19.22 7.44
N PRO A 223 8.02 20.35 7.74
CA PRO A 223 7.70 21.64 7.12
C PRO A 223 8.28 21.78 5.70
N ASN A 224 7.64 22.63 4.89
CA ASN A 224 8.11 23.05 3.56
C ASN A 224 8.42 21.91 2.60
N ILE A 225 7.62 20.85 2.68
CA ILE A 225 7.76 19.64 1.87
C ILE A 225 6.44 19.27 1.24
N LEU A 226 6.52 18.55 0.12
CA LEU A 226 5.34 18.06 -0.57
C LEU A 226 4.65 16.96 0.23
N TRP A 227 3.34 17.13 0.47
CA TRP A 227 2.45 16.15 1.04
C TRP A 227 1.64 15.46 -0.05
N GLU A 228 1.47 14.14 0.04
CA GLU A 228 0.78 13.31 -0.94
C GLU A 228 -0.10 12.28 -0.24
N CYS A 229 -1.02 11.67 -0.96
CA CYS A 229 -1.85 10.54 -0.55
C CYS A 229 -2.39 10.66 0.88
N PRO A 230 -3.20 11.70 1.21
CA PRO A 230 -3.75 11.85 2.55
C PRO A 230 -4.83 10.80 2.82
N ASP A 231 -4.93 10.36 4.08
CA ASP A 231 -6.01 9.49 4.53
C ASP A 231 -6.49 9.89 5.93
N LEU A 232 -7.80 10.06 6.10
CA LEU A 232 -8.41 10.43 7.37
C LEU A 232 -9.44 9.40 7.78
N PHE A 233 -9.23 8.75 8.92
CA PHE A 233 -10.11 7.68 9.38
C PHE A 233 -10.21 7.60 10.90
N PRO A 234 -11.35 7.11 11.44
CA PRO A 234 -11.51 6.86 12.86
C PRO A 234 -10.95 5.50 13.27
N LEU A 235 -10.40 5.44 14.49
CA LEU A 235 -10.07 4.21 15.19
C LEU A 235 -10.72 4.22 16.58
N LYS A 236 -11.17 3.07 17.05
CA LYS A 236 -11.66 2.90 18.40
C LYS A 236 -10.51 2.61 19.36
N TYR A 237 -10.46 3.34 20.47
CA TYR A 237 -9.58 3.06 21.60
C TYR A 237 -10.40 3.08 22.88
N LYS A 238 -10.56 1.90 23.51
CA LYS A 238 -11.52 1.73 24.61
C LYS A 238 -12.92 2.25 24.19
N ASN A 239 -13.47 3.19 24.90
CA ASN A 239 -14.81 3.77 24.63
C ASN A 239 -14.74 5.09 23.83
N LYS A 240 -13.58 5.42 23.23
CA LYS A 240 -13.39 6.66 22.47
C LYS A 240 -13.20 6.36 20.98
N THR A 241 -13.71 7.24 20.15
CA THR A 241 -13.34 7.31 18.76
C THR A 241 -12.26 8.38 18.62
N ILE A 242 -11.12 8.02 18.06
CA ILE A 242 -9.97 8.89 17.84
C ILE A 242 -9.67 8.88 16.35
N TRP A 243 -9.39 10.05 15.78
CA TRP A 243 -9.12 10.17 14.37
C TRP A 243 -7.63 10.17 14.10
N VAL A 244 -7.26 9.54 13.00
CA VAL A 244 -5.90 9.52 12.47
C VAL A 244 -5.92 10.15 11.09
N LEU A 245 -5.02 11.09 10.87
CA LEU A 245 -4.74 11.68 9.57
C LEU A 245 -3.34 11.23 9.13
N ILE A 246 -3.26 10.50 8.04
CA ILE A 246 -2.01 10.11 7.38
C ILE A 246 -1.69 11.12 6.28
N SER A 247 -0.42 11.39 6.07
CA SER A 247 0.10 12.12 4.92
C SER A 247 1.48 11.59 4.54
N ASN A 248 1.68 11.35 3.28
CA ASN A 248 2.95 10.88 2.73
C ASN A 248 3.81 12.07 2.30
N ILE A 249 5.11 11.97 2.48
CA ILE A 249 6.04 13.05 2.15
C ILE A 249 7.24 12.55 1.35
N ASN A 250 7.72 13.40 0.43
CA ASN A 250 8.93 13.12 -0.34
C ASN A 250 9.64 14.43 -0.75
N PRO A 251 10.94 14.61 -0.35
CA PRO A 251 11.73 13.84 0.60
C PRO A 251 11.36 14.14 2.06
N GLY A 252 12.17 13.71 3.03
CA GLY A 252 12.05 14.14 4.44
C GLY A 252 11.77 13.01 5.43
N GLY A 253 11.75 11.77 4.96
CA GLY A 253 11.55 10.59 5.80
C GLY A 253 12.66 10.39 6.86
N PRO A 254 12.40 9.59 7.92
CA PRO A 254 13.31 9.39 9.06
C PRO A 254 14.63 8.73 8.66
N ASN A 255 14.62 7.96 7.57
CA ASN A 255 15.80 7.34 6.97
C ASN A 255 16.07 7.85 5.54
N LYS A 256 15.73 9.11 5.27
CA LYS A 256 15.80 9.83 3.99
C LYS A 256 14.69 9.42 3.01
N GLY A 257 14.51 10.25 1.97
CA GLY A 257 13.58 10.02 0.89
C GLY A 257 12.11 10.01 1.33
N SER A 258 11.35 9.10 0.79
CA SER A 258 9.90 8.98 0.97
C SER A 258 9.54 8.40 2.33
N ALA A 259 8.42 8.81 2.92
CA ALA A 259 7.90 8.23 4.16
C ALA A 259 6.43 8.63 4.41
N THR A 260 5.77 7.88 5.29
CA THR A 260 4.39 8.10 5.72
C THR A 260 4.37 8.66 7.15
N GLN A 261 4.01 9.95 7.29
CA GLN A 261 3.77 10.59 8.60
C GLN A 261 2.30 10.50 8.98
N TYR A 262 2.00 10.59 10.29
CA TYR A 262 0.61 10.61 10.76
C TYR A 262 0.40 11.53 11.96
N PHE A 263 -0.85 11.96 12.13
CA PHE A 263 -1.33 12.80 13.20
C PHE A 263 -2.52 12.13 13.89
N ILE A 264 -2.66 12.34 15.19
CA ILE A 264 -3.76 11.80 15.99
C ILE A 264 -4.52 12.94 16.61
N GLY A 265 -5.85 12.91 16.53
CA GLY A 265 -6.68 14.00 16.98
C GLY A 265 -8.18 13.70 16.94
N ASP A 266 -8.97 14.76 16.88
CA ASP A 266 -10.41 14.71 16.69
C ASP A 266 -10.80 15.26 15.31
N PHE A 267 -11.94 14.82 14.80
CA PHE A 267 -12.55 15.34 13.58
C PHE A 267 -14.05 15.53 13.78
N ASP A 268 -14.52 16.74 13.53
CA ASP A 268 -15.91 17.16 13.76
C ASP A 268 -16.81 17.09 12.50
N GLY A 269 -16.30 16.52 11.41
CA GLY A 269 -16.96 16.52 10.09
C GLY A 269 -16.63 17.73 9.23
N LYS A 270 -15.77 18.63 9.72
CA LYS A 270 -15.31 19.82 9.01
C LYS A 270 -13.81 20.04 9.15
N SER A 271 -13.26 19.92 10.35
CA SER A 271 -11.89 20.27 10.69
C SER A 271 -11.23 19.14 11.49
N PHE A 272 -9.98 18.84 11.18
CA PHE A 272 -9.13 17.93 11.96
C PHE A 272 -8.36 18.76 13.01
N LEU A 273 -8.43 18.35 14.27
CA LEU A 273 -7.78 18.99 15.42
C LEU A 273 -6.81 18.00 16.06
N PRO A 274 -5.50 18.10 15.82
CA PRO A 274 -4.53 17.18 16.38
C PRO A 274 -4.35 17.39 17.89
N PHE A 275 -4.03 16.33 18.64
CA PHE A 275 -3.80 16.40 20.08
C PHE A 275 -2.45 17.02 20.45
N ASP A 276 -1.50 16.98 19.54
CA ASP A 276 -0.15 17.52 19.74
C ASP A 276 0.53 17.87 18.40
N HIS A 277 1.79 18.32 18.45
CA HIS A 277 2.62 18.67 17.29
C HIS A 277 3.69 17.61 16.96
N ASP A 278 3.65 16.43 17.59
CA ASP A 278 4.68 15.41 17.38
C ASP A 278 4.64 14.89 15.95
N ILE A 279 5.80 14.76 15.32
CA ILE A 279 5.95 14.07 14.05
C ILE A 279 6.08 12.59 14.32
N ARG A 280 5.17 11.80 13.75
CA ARG A 280 5.12 10.35 13.92
C ARG A 280 5.14 9.67 12.54
N TRP A 281 5.74 8.48 12.50
CA TRP A 281 5.93 7.70 11.29
C TRP A 281 5.15 6.38 11.37
N ALA A 282 4.41 6.07 10.32
CA ALA A 282 3.71 4.78 10.21
C ALA A 282 4.69 3.64 9.96
N ASP A 283 5.80 3.95 9.28
CA ASP A 283 6.93 3.07 9.05
C ASP A 283 8.23 3.90 9.12
N PHE A 284 9.24 3.38 9.81
CA PHE A 284 10.55 4.02 9.90
C PHE A 284 11.53 3.52 8.83
N GLY A 285 11.20 2.42 8.13
CA GLY A 285 12.02 1.92 7.04
C GLY A 285 12.09 2.88 5.86
N PRO A 286 13.07 2.71 4.98
CA PRO A 286 13.18 3.56 3.81
C PRO A 286 12.19 3.20 2.69
N ASP A 287 11.52 2.04 2.77
CA ASP A 287 10.78 1.48 1.65
C ASP A 287 9.29 1.29 1.97
N GLU A 288 8.66 2.32 2.53
CA GLU A 288 7.21 2.43 2.66
C GLU A 288 6.77 3.85 2.30
N TYR A 289 5.82 3.99 1.36
CA TYR A 289 5.32 5.25 0.88
C TYR A 289 3.92 5.14 0.29
N ALA A 290 3.23 6.29 0.13
CA ALA A 290 1.90 6.42 -0.45
C ALA A 290 0.85 5.53 0.24
N GLY A 291 1.09 5.19 1.52
CA GLY A 291 0.24 4.28 2.27
C GLY A 291 -1.13 4.87 2.55
N ILE A 292 -2.18 4.09 2.26
CA ILE A 292 -3.59 4.43 2.52
C ILE A 292 -4.38 3.20 2.98
N THR A 293 -5.60 3.42 3.48
CA THR A 293 -6.46 2.35 3.99
C THR A 293 -7.48 1.88 2.95
N TRP A 294 -7.94 0.61 3.07
CA TRP A 294 -9.11 0.09 2.37
C TRP A 294 -10.40 0.75 2.86
N SER A 295 -11.29 1.06 1.93
CA SER A 295 -12.66 1.47 2.21
C SER A 295 -13.56 0.25 2.46
N ASN A 296 -14.66 0.44 3.20
CA ASN A 296 -15.74 -0.53 3.39
C ASN A 296 -15.33 -1.83 4.09
N THR A 297 -14.28 -1.82 4.91
CA THR A 297 -13.79 -2.98 5.68
C THR A 297 -14.45 -3.14 7.07
N GLY A 298 -15.53 -2.43 7.32
CA GLY A 298 -16.20 -2.42 8.61
C GLY A 298 -15.34 -1.75 9.70
N GLU A 299 -15.18 -2.44 10.82
CA GLU A 299 -14.39 -1.91 11.95
C GLU A 299 -12.88 -2.04 11.76
N ARG A 300 -12.43 -2.92 10.88
CA ARG A 300 -11.00 -3.10 10.55
C ARG A 300 -10.50 -1.88 9.77
N LYS A 301 -9.29 -1.43 10.07
CA LYS A 301 -8.56 -0.47 9.25
C LYS A 301 -7.35 -1.17 8.65
N ILE A 302 -7.50 -1.57 7.40
CA ILE A 302 -6.47 -2.30 6.65
C ILE A 302 -5.73 -1.31 5.79
N PHE A 303 -4.41 -1.32 5.88
CA PHE A 303 -3.48 -0.38 5.27
C PHE A 303 -2.46 -1.13 4.42
N THR A 304 -2.02 -0.54 3.34
CA THR A 304 -0.81 -0.93 2.60
C THR A 304 -0.17 0.29 1.97
N GLY A 305 1.15 0.24 1.78
CA GLY A 305 1.93 1.27 1.11
C GLY A 305 2.71 0.73 -0.08
N TRP A 306 3.23 1.61 -0.91
CA TRP A 306 4.18 1.29 -1.94
C TRP A 306 5.53 0.91 -1.32
N MET A 307 6.00 -0.30 -1.59
CA MET A 307 7.25 -0.83 -1.05
C MET A 307 8.41 -0.42 -1.94
N SER A 308 8.80 0.83 -1.87
CA SER A 308 9.93 1.43 -2.56
C SER A 308 10.21 2.84 -2.03
N ASN A 309 11.16 3.56 -2.67
CA ASN A 309 11.52 4.93 -2.33
C ASN A 309 11.82 5.72 -3.61
N TRP A 310 11.27 6.92 -3.74
CA TRP A 310 11.48 7.77 -4.91
C TRP A 310 12.94 8.08 -5.21
N MET A 311 13.83 8.00 -4.22
CA MET A 311 15.27 8.20 -4.44
C MET A 311 15.86 7.24 -5.46
N TYR A 312 15.39 5.97 -5.51
CA TYR A 312 15.99 4.91 -6.33
C TYR A 312 15.00 4.00 -7.05
N ALA A 313 13.70 4.18 -6.85
CA ALA A 313 12.69 3.26 -7.36
C ALA A 313 12.81 2.97 -8.87
N GLN A 314 13.17 3.97 -9.68
CA GLN A 314 13.33 3.80 -11.12
C GLN A 314 14.61 3.05 -11.54
N GLN A 315 15.50 2.77 -10.59
CA GLN A 315 16.83 2.19 -10.84
C GLN A 315 17.02 0.81 -10.18
N VAL A 316 16.05 0.35 -9.38
CA VAL A 316 16.15 -0.97 -8.74
C VAL A 316 16.32 -2.08 -9.79
N PRO A 317 17.08 -3.16 -9.50
CA PRO A 317 17.56 -4.10 -10.49
C PRO A 317 16.52 -5.19 -10.86
N THR A 318 15.24 -4.84 -10.85
CA THR A 318 14.19 -5.68 -11.44
C THR A 318 14.04 -5.37 -12.93
N GLU A 319 13.73 -6.36 -13.77
CA GLU A 319 13.80 -6.22 -15.22
C GLU A 319 12.43 -6.07 -15.87
N LYS A 320 11.55 -7.07 -15.69
CA LYS A 320 10.25 -7.10 -16.38
C LYS A 320 9.14 -6.36 -15.61
N TRP A 321 9.31 -6.21 -14.34
CA TRP A 321 8.36 -5.56 -13.42
C TRP A 321 9.12 -4.63 -12.48
N ARG A 322 8.43 -3.70 -11.86
CA ARG A 322 9.06 -2.80 -10.90
C ARG A 322 8.11 -2.38 -9.81
N SER A 323 8.59 -2.48 -8.57
CA SER A 323 7.93 -2.19 -7.31
C SER A 323 6.95 -3.26 -6.82
N ALA A 324 6.71 -3.23 -5.53
CA ALA A 324 5.74 -4.06 -4.83
C ALA A 324 4.92 -3.20 -3.86
N LEU A 325 3.90 -3.75 -3.24
CA LEU A 325 3.26 -3.18 -2.06
C LEU A 325 3.76 -3.88 -0.79
N THR A 326 3.71 -3.19 0.35
CA THR A 326 3.93 -3.80 1.66
C THR A 326 2.88 -4.88 1.92
N ILE A 327 3.14 -5.82 2.83
CA ILE A 327 2.08 -6.69 3.36
C ILE A 327 0.92 -5.81 3.83
N ALA A 328 -0.31 -6.26 3.60
CA ALA A 328 -1.48 -5.60 4.16
C ALA A 328 -1.41 -5.64 5.70
N ARG A 329 -1.66 -4.51 6.33
CA ARG A 329 -1.50 -4.30 7.78
C ARG A 329 -2.81 -3.88 8.42
N GLU A 330 -3.09 -4.36 9.62
CA GLU A 330 -4.21 -3.90 10.42
C GLU A 330 -3.74 -2.81 11.38
N LEU A 331 -4.41 -1.66 11.31
CA LEU A 331 -4.09 -0.48 12.12
C LEU A 331 -4.91 -0.46 13.40
N THR A 332 -4.25 -0.19 14.52
CA THR A 332 -4.86 -0.01 15.83
C THR A 332 -4.22 1.17 16.55
N LEU A 333 -4.80 1.59 17.68
CA LEU A 333 -4.22 2.61 18.55
C LEU A 333 -3.67 1.98 19.81
N LYS A 334 -2.50 2.46 20.23
CA LYS A 334 -1.90 2.16 21.54
C LYS A 334 -1.60 3.45 22.29
N GLU A 335 -1.63 3.39 23.61
CA GLU A 335 -1.26 4.49 24.49
C GLU A 335 0.07 4.18 25.17
N VAL A 336 1.04 5.07 25.02
CA VAL A 336 2.35 5.00 25.67
C VAL A 336 2.63 6.34 26.35
N ASN A 337 2.85 6.33 27.68
CA ASN A 337 3.12 7.54 28.46
C ASN A 337 2.07 8.67 28.26
N GLY A 338 0.79 8.30 28.16
CA GLY A 338 -0.33 9.25 28.00
C GLY A 338 -0.47 9.84 26.59
N LYS A 339 0.33 9.39 25.61
CA LYS A 339 0.20 9.75 24.19
C LYS A 339 -0.30 8.57 23.38
N TYR A 340 -1.10 8.85 22.35
CA TYR A 340 -1.57 7.85 21.42
C TYR A 340 -0.58 7.65 20.27
N TYR A 341 -0.46 6.39 19.84
CA TYR A 341 0.36 5.98 18.71
C TYR A 341 -0.44 5.03 17.81
N LEU A 342 -0.22 5.16 16.50
CA LEU A 342 -0.69 4.19 15.52
C LEU A 342 0.20 2.94 15.63
N ALA A 343 -0.42 1.79 15.81
CA ALA A 343 0.25 0.50 15.76
C ALA A 343 -0.22 -0.25 14.53
N SER A 344 0.69 -0.94 13.88
CA SER A 344 0.49 -1.59 12.58
C SER A 344 1.02 -3.02 12.63
N THR A 345 0.16 -4.02 12.40
CA THR A 345 0.54 -5.43 12.39
C THR A 345 0.09 -6.10 11.10
N PRO A 346 0.82 -7.12 10.59
CA PRO A 346 0.35 -7.87 9.43
C PRO A 346 -1.05 -8.41 9.64
N VAL A 347 -1.88 -8.37 8.61
CA VAL A 347 -3.24 -8.93 8.66
C VAL A 347 -3.22 -10.39 9.07
N HIS A 348 -4.23 -10.82 9.81
CA HIS A 348 -4.28 -12.19 10.35
C HIS A 348 -4.37 -13.26 9.26
N GLU A 349 -4.83 -12.91 8.07
CA GLU A 349 -4.91 -13.79 6.90
C GLU A 349 -3.55 -14.37 6.51
N LEU A 350 -2.46 -13.61 6.72
CA LEU A 350 -1.10 -14.09 6.49
C LEU A 350 -0.78 -15.36 7.32
N GLY A 351 -1.42 -15.52 8.46
CA GLY A 351 -1.26 -16.69 9.33
C GLY A 351 -1.62 -18.02 8.66
N LYS A 352 -2.50 -18.03 7.66
CA LYS A 352 -2.89 -19.24 6.89
C LYS A 352 -1.72 -19.82 6.09
N TYR A 353 -0.74 -18.98 5.79
CA TYR A 353 0.43 -19.32 4.97
C TYR A 353 1.63 -19.76 5.79
N LYS A 354 1.55 -19.73 7.12
CA LYS A 354 2.55 -20.35 7.98
C LYS A 354 2.63 -21.84 7.66
N GLY A 355 3.81 -22.27 7.27
CA GLY A 355 4.12 -23.66 7.00
C GLY A 355 4.62 -24.37 8.25
N ARG A 356 5.71 -25.11 8.11
CA ARG A 356 6.32 -25.86 9.20
C ARG A 356 6.87 -24.92 10.27
N LEU A 357 6.52 -25.18 11.54
CA LEU A 357 7.23 -24.59 12.67
C LEU A 357 8.60 -25.26 12.77
N MET A 358 9.65 -24.49 12.62
CA MET A 358 11.01 -24.94 12.82
C MET A 358 11.34 -24.84 14.31
N ASN A 359 11.66 -25.99 14.93
CA ASN A 359 12.15 -26.00 16.31
C ASN A 359 13.56 -25.42 16.36
N GLU A 360 13.92 -24.79 17.48
CA GLU A 360 15.25 -24.22 17.73
C GLU A 360 16.36 -25.23 17.39
N ILE A 361 17.20 -24.92 16.42
CA ILE A 361 18.45 -25.60 16.17
C ILE A 361 19.56 -24.55 16.19
N GLN A 362 20.21 -24.39 17.33
CA GLN A 362 21.51 -23.72 17.49
C GLN A 362 21.66 -22.36 16.80
N ASN A 363 20.70 -21.46 16.90
CA ASN A 363 20.78 -20.09 16.36
C ASN A 363 21.02 -19.98 14.84
N ILE A 364 20.99 -21.08 14.09
CA ILE A 364 21.16 -21.11 12.62
C ILE A 364 20.03 -21.92 12.01
N HIS A 365 19.34 -21.31 11.05
CA HIS A 365 18.25 -21.96 10.32
C HIS A 365 18.49 -21.86 8.82
N VAL A 366 18.33 -22.95 8.11
CA VAL A 366 18.29 -22.98 6.64
C VAL A 366 16.84 -22.84 6.22
N PHE A 367 16.53 -21.97 5.27
CA PHE A 367 15.19 -21.68 4.80
C PHE A 367 15.14 -21.43 3.28
N ASN A 368 13.96 -21.36 2.71
CA ASN A 368 13.74 -21.23 1.27
C ASN A 368 13.62 -19.76 0.79
N GLY A 369 14.11 -18.80 1.55
CA GLY A 369 14.05 -17.36 1.23
C GLY A 369 12.80 -16.66 1.73
N THR A 370 11.80 -17.37 2.27
CA THR A 370 10.55 -16.78 2.79
C THR A 370 10.20 -17.32 4.17
N ALA A 371 9.94 -16.43 5.13
CA ALA A 371 9.70 -16.83 6.50
C ALA A 371 8.90 -15.81 7.30
N ILE A 372 8.28 -16.27 8.39
CA ILE A 372 7.83 -15.43 9.50
C ILE A 372 8.60 -15.83 10.73
N ILE A 373 9.21 -14.84 11.39
CA ILE A 373 9.84 -15.02 12.71
C ILE A 373 8.99 -14.26 13.71
N GLU A 374 8.58 -14.92 14.78
CA GLU A 374 7.84 -14.32 15.90
C GLU A 374 8.64 -14.53 17.19
N ALA A 375 8.89 -13.47 17.91
CA ALA A 375 9.60 -13.52 19.17
C ALA A 375 8.80 -12.78 20.25
N ASP A 376 8.56 -13.50 21.35
CA ASP A 376 7.82 -12.99 22.49
C ASP A 376 8.76 -12.89 23.72
N ASP A 377 8.53 -11.90 24.59
CA ASP A 377 9.26 -11.71 25.85
C ASP A 377 10.79 -11.65 25.70
N VAL A 378 11.29 -11.13 24.58
CA VAL A 378 12.74 -10.89 24.41
C VAL A 378 13.19 -9.86 25.43
N LEU A 379 14.28 -10.12 26.12
CA LEU A 379 14.84 -9.16 27.05
C LEU A 379 15.20 -7.87 26.30
N ASN A 380 14.97 -6.72 26.96
CA ASN A 380 15.41 -5.44 26.43
C ASN A 380 16.95 -5.33 26.49
N ASP A 381 17.60 -6.05 25.57
CA ASP A 381 19.05 -6.18 25.43
C ASP A 381 19.41 -6.24 23.94
N ASP A 382 20.69 -6.12 23.61
CA ASP A 382 21.14 -6.17 22.22
C ASP A 382 20.83 -7.54 21.59
N PHE A 383 20.31 -7.54 20.38
CA PHE A 383 20.16 -8.73 19.55
C PHE A 383 20.29 -8.41 18.05
N SER A 384 20.57 -9.42 17.25
CA SER A 384 20.50 -9.32 15.80
C SER A 384 20.08 -10.63 15.14
N ILE A 385 19.40 -10.50 14.02
CA ILE A 385 19.00 -11.56 13.09
C ILE A 385 19.66 -11.25 11.76
N VAL A 386 20.46 -12.18 11.26
CA VAL A 386 21.24 -12.04 10.02
C VAL A 386 20.68 -12.97 8.98
N LEU A 387 20.17 -12.41 7.89
CA LEU A 387 19.85 -13.14 6.66
C LEU A 387 21.11 -13.18 5.81
N SER A 388 21.52 -14.34 5.32
CA SER A 388 22.76 -14.46 4.52
C SER A 388 22.67 -15.56 3.47
N ASN A 389 23.64 -15.56 2.54
CA ASN A 389 23.85 -16.58 1.51
C ASN A 389 25.33 -16.98 1.42
N GLU A 390 25.63 -17.95 0.55
CA GLU A 390 26.98 -18.45 0.29
C GLU A 390 27.94 -17.39 -0.27
N ASN A 391 27.44 -16.34 -0.89
CA ASN A 391 28.23 -15.23 -1.44
C ASN A 391 28.64 -14.21 -0.38
N ARG A 392 28.36 -14.47 0.90
CA ARG A 392 28.62 -13.57 2.04
C ARG A 392 27.86 -12.25 1.96
N GLU A 393 26.78 -12.21 1.19
CA GLU A 393 25.83 -11.13 1.20
C GLU A 393 24.91 -11.27 2.43
N SER A 394 24.48 -10.16 3.00
CA SER A 394 23.66 -10.19 4.22
C SER A 394 22.80 -8.96 4.41
N VAL A 395 21.68 -9.17 5.09
CA VAL A 395 20.87 -8.13 5.73
C VAL A 395 20.82 -8.43 7.23
N VAL A 396 21.06 -7.41 8.05
CA VAL A 396 21.02 -7.54 9.51
C VAL A 396 19.86 -6.75 10.08
N ILE A 397 18.98 -7.42 10.82
CA ILE A 397 17.88 -6.80 11.56
C ILE A 397 18.19 -6.91 13.04
N GLY A 398 18.16 -5.83 13.81
CA GLY A 398 18.53 -5.89 15.21
C GLY A 398 17.98 -4.76 16.06
N TYR A 399 18.29 -4.85 17.34
CA TYR A 399 18.02 -3.84 18.34
C TYR A 399 19.28 -3.50 19.12
N SER A 400 19.51 -2.23 19.34
CA SER A 400 20.59 -1.71 20.20
C SER A 400 20.00 -1.06 21.44
N LYS A 401 20.22 -1.68 22.59
CA LYS A 401 19.73 -1.21 23.90
C LYS A 401 20.35 0.15 24.26
N SER A 402 21.67 0.29 24.06
CA SER A 402 22.37 1.54 24.41
C SER A 402 21.90 2.72 23.60
N ALA A 403 21.46 2.49 22.35
CA ALA A 403 20.95 3.50 21.45
C ALA A 403 19.40 3.61 21.49
N GLY A 404 18.70 2.64 22.07
CA GLY A 404 17.24 2.62 22.19
C GLY A 404 16.52 2.52 20.85
N HIS A 405 17.14 1.87 19.83
CA HIS A 405 16.53 1.78 18.52
C HIS A 405 16.67 0.40 17.86
N PHE A 406 15.70 0.03 17.02
CA PHE A 406 15.81 -1.04 16.04
C PHE A 406 16.59 -0.54 14.82
N TYR A 407 17.20 -1.45 14.08
CA TYR A 407 17.92 -1.14 12.86
C TYR A 407 17.80 -2.25 11.81
N ILE A 408 17.89 -1.86 10.55
CA ILE A 408 18.08 -2.77 9.41
C ILE A 408 19.31 -2.30 8.64
N ASP A 409 20.33 -3.14 8.59
CA ASP A 409 21.55 -2.91 7.81
C ASP A 409 21.49 -3.73 6.52
N ARG A 410 21.35 -3.03 5.38
CA ARG A 410 21.40 -3.62 4.04
C ARG A 410 22.65 -3.25 3.25
N THR A 411 23.69 -2.77 3.91
CA THR A 411 24.92 -2.32 3.24
C THR A 411 25.63 -3.41 2.47
N LYS A 412 25.40 -4.69 2.84
CA LYS A 412 25.97 -5.89 2.20
C LYS A 412 24.91 -6.78 1.56
N SER A 413 23.77 -6.26 1.15
CA SER A 413 22.60 -7.03 0.73
C SER A 413 22.64 -7.53 -0.73
N GLY A 414 23.77 -7.49 -1.39
CA GLY A 414 23.97 -7.92 -2.77
C GLY A 414 24.13 -6.76 -3.75
N ASN A 415 23.29 -6.67 -4.77
CA ASN A 415 23.33 -5.57 -5.72
C ASN A 415 22.85 -4.28 -5.07
N THR A 416 23.78 -3.43 -4.65
CA THR A 416 23.52 -2.13 -3.99
C THR A 416 24.05 -0.94 -4.77
N GLN A 417 24.77 -1.17 -5.89
CA GLN A 417 25.50 -0.13 -6.61
C GLN A 417 24.62 0.68 -7.60
N PHE A 418 23.37 0.28 -7.81
CA PHE A 418 22.47 0.98 -8.71
C PHE A 418 22.09 2.39 -8.21
N HIS A 419 22.22 2.67 -6.91
CA HIS A 419 22.00 3.99 -6.35
C HIS A 419 22.81 4.21 -5.07
N LYS A 420 23.49 5.37 -4.95
CA LYS A 420 24.39 5.71 -3.82
C LYS A 420 23.71 5.74 -2.43
N GLU A 421 22.40 6.03 -2.37
CA GLU A 421 21.63 6.09 -1.12
C GLU A 421 21.00 4.73 -0.76
N PHE A 422 21.19 3.68 -1.56
CA PHE A 422 20.57 2.39 -1.30
C PHE A 422 21.25 1.61 -0.18
N ALA A 423 22.59 1.50 -0.23
CA ALA A 423 23.38 0.79 0.78
C ALA A 423 23.44 1.60 2.09
N GLN A 424 22.52 1.37 3.01
CA GLN A 424 22.41 2.13 4.25
C GLN A 424 22.02 1.27 5.46
N VAL A 425 22.24 1.82 6.66
CA VAL A 425 21.68 1.33 7.92
C VAL A 425 20.51 2.22 8.29
N SER A 426 19.32 1.68 8.25
CA SER A 426 18.09 2.37 8.66
C SER A 426 17.86 2.18 10.17
N LYS A 427 17.29 3.17 10.83
CA LYS A 427 17.09 3.18 12.29
C LYS A 427 15.67 3.59 12.64
N ALA A 428 15.12 2.95 13.67
CA ALA A 428 13.79 3.24 14.21
C ALA A 428 13.83 3.36 15.72
N VAL A 429 13.41 4.48 16.27
CA VAL A 429 13.31 4.65 17.73
C VAL A 429 12.30 3.64 18.27
N ARG A 430 12.66 2.95 19.36
CA ARG A 430 11.71 2.12 20.10
C ARG A 430 10.73 3.01 20.84
N ILE A 431 9.44 2.92 20.50
CA ILE A 431 8.36 3.73 21.12
C ILE A 431 7.91 3.13 22.45
N SER A 432 7.90 1.79 22.57
CA SER A 432 7.47 1.09 23.78
C SER A 432 8.40 1.34 24.96
N ASN A 433 7.83 1.47 26.15
CA ASN A 433 8.56 1.57 27.43
C ASN A 433 8.57 0.25 28.22
N LEU A 434 8.11 -0.85 27.63
CA LEU A 434 8.10 -2.17 28.28
C LEU A 434 9.52 -2.71 28.47
N SER A 435 9.71 -3.49 29.54
CA SER A 435 10.98 -4.14 29.88
C SER A 435 11.35 -5.29 28.93
N THR A 436 10.38 -5.80 28.19
CA THR A 436 10.58 -6.83 27.16
C THR A 436 10.20 -6.31 25.80
N ILE A 437 10.72 -6.93 24.76
CA ILE A 437 10.45 -6.68 23.34
C ILE A 437 9.69 -7.88 22.80
N ASN A 438 8.64 -7.64 22.05
CA ASN A 438 8.10 -8.62 21.12
C ASN A 438 8.28 -8.12 19.70
N PHE A 439 8.45 -9.01 18.75
CA PHE A 439 8.51 -8.62 17.36
C PHE A 439 8.05 -9.74 16.42
N LYS A 440 7.63 -9.31 15.23
CA LYS A 440 7.39 -10.17 14.08
C LYS A 440 8.22 -9.67 12.91
N LEU A 441 8.91 -10.58 12.20
CA LEU A 441 9.54 -10.34 10.91
C LEU A 441 8.75 -11.08 9.85
N VAL A 442 8.41 -10.39 8.78
CA VAL A 442 7.94 -10.99 7.53
C VAL A 442 9.07 -10.88 6.52
N ILE A 443 9.60 -12.01 6.08
CA ILE A 443 10.73 -12.11 5.15
C ILE A 443 10.20 -12.65 3.84
N ASP A 444 10.46 -11.94 2.75
CA ASP A 444 10.17 -12.39 1.40
C ASP A 444 11.45 -12.37 0.55
N VAL A 445 11.38 -12.82 -0.69
CA VAL A 445 12.52 -13.01 -1.60
C VAL A 445 13.45 -11.79 -1.67
N ALA A 446 12.90 -10.60 -1.63
CA ALA A 446 13.62 -9.33 -1.77
C ALA A 446 13.20 -8.25 -0.76
N SER A 447 12.62 -8.63 0.36
CA SER A 447 12.18 -7.68 1.39
C SER A 447 12.13 -8.26 2.79
N VAL A 448 12.22 -7.39 3.78
CA VAL A 448 11.92 -7.67 5.17
C VAL A 448 11.07 -6.55 5.77
N GLU A 449 10.03 -6.93 6.51
CA GLU A 449 9.23 -6.03 7.32
C GLU A 449 9.33 -6.43 8.79
N LEU A 450 9.80 -5.51 9.62
CA LEU A 450 9.86 -5.64 11.08
C LEU A 450 8.64 -4.96 11.70
N PHE A 451 7.94 -5.68 12.57
CA PHE A 451 6.84 -5.17 13.40
C PHE A 451 7.21 -5.42 14.88
N ALA A 452 7.72 -4.41 15.55
CA ALA A 452 8.17 -4.52 16.94
C ALA A 452 7.16 -3.90 17.92
N ASP A 453 7.15 -4.44 19.16
CA ASP A 453 6.27 -4.02 20.25
C ASP A 453 4.79 -3.94 19.82
N ASP A 454 4.29 -5.07 19.22
CA ASP A 454 2.97 -5.20 18.60
C ASP A 454 2.66 -4.10 17.57
N GLY A 455 3.63 -3.76 16.76
CA GLY A 455 3.49 -2.81 15.66
C GLY A 455 3.61 -1.34 16.04
N LEU A 456 4.08 -1.00 17.24
CA LEU A 456 4.41 0.39 17.61
C LEU A 456 5.60 0.92 16.82
N THR A 457 6.58 0.07 16.53
CA THR A 457 7.73 0.41 15.69
C THR A 457 7.78 -0.53 14.50
N VAL A 458 7.65 0.01 13.31
CA VAL A 458 7.64 -0.75 12.05
C VAL A 458 8.77 -0.27 11.16
N MET A 459 9.42 -1.21 10.46
CA MET A 459 10.45 -0.92 9.45
C MET A 459 10.32 -1.82 8.25
N THR A 460 10.25 -1.24 7.07
CA THR A 460 10.23 -1.95 5.77
C THR A 460 11.53 -1.69 5.02
N SER A 461 12.13 -2.75 4.49
CA SER A 461 13.36 -2.65 3.69
C SER A 461 13.38 -3.67 2.56
N ILE A 462 13.68 -3.21 1.33
CA ILE A 462 13.95 -4.07 0.18
C ILE A 462 15.46 -4.33 0.05
N TYR A 463 15.80 -5.46 -0.60
CA TYR A 463 17.19 -5.87 -0.86
C TYR A 463 17.28 -6.73 -2.13
N PHE A 464 18.49 -6.87 -2.71
CA PHE A 464 18.68 -7.53 -4.00
C PHE A 464 19.91 -8.44 -3.99
N PRO A 465 19.86 -9.61 -3.31
CA PRO A 465 20.99 -10.53 -3.24
C PRO A 465 21.27 -11.18 -4.60
N SER A 466 22.53 -11.54 -4.84
CA SER A 466 22.94 -12.23 -6.08
C SER A 466 22.34 -13.63 -6.17
N THR A 467 22.25 -14.33 -5.04
CA THR A 467 21.50 -15.58 -4.82
C THR A 467 20.56 -15.40 -3.62
N PRO A 468 19.42 -16.09 -3.57
CA PRO A 468 18.48 -15.95 -2.45
C PRO A 468 19.16 -16.14 -1.09
N PHE A 469 18.76 -15.39 -0.09
CA PHE A 469 19.16 -15.68 1.28
C PHE A 469 18.57 -17.02 1.70
N ASN A 470 19.40 -17.89 2.23
CA ASN A 470 19.04 -19.24 2.62
C ASN A 470 19.44 -19.61 4.05
N THR A 471 20.09 -18.69 4.76
CA THR A 471 20.56 -18.90 6.13
C THR A 471 20.13 -17.75 7.02
N ILE A 472 19.56 -18.09 8.18
CA ILE A 472 19.24 -17.14 9.25
C ILE A 472 20.12 -17.46 10.45
N THR A 473 20.86 -16.45 10.92
CA THR A 473 21.64 -16.55 12.16
C THR A 473 21.07 -15.59 13.20
N MET A 474 20.81 -16.09 14.40
CA MET A 474 20.29 -15.31 15.52
C MET A 474 21.38 -15.10 16.57
N ASN A 475 21.61 -13.84 16.96
CA ASN A 475 22.55 -13.46 18.00
C ASN A 475 21.83 -12.74 19.14
N GLY A 476 22.24 -12.97 20.38
CA GLY A 476 21.61 -12.45 21.56
C GLY A 476 20.68 -13.46 22.24
N LYS A 477 19.96 -13.01 23.28
CA LYS A 477 19.06 -13.86 24.08
C LYS A 477 17.65 -13.84 23.48
N LEU A 478 17.46 -14.49 22.34
CA LEU A 478 16.18 -14.60 21.64
C LEU A 478 15.41 -15.87 22.12
N LEU A 479 15.12 -15.94 23.40
CA LEU A 479 14.33 -17.01 23.99
C LEU A 479 12.87 -16.92 23.51
N LYS A 480 12.21 -18.06 23.27
CA LYS A 480 10.82 -18.16 22.79
C LYS A 480 10.60 -17.62 21.36
N THR A 481 11.60 -17.71 20.50
CA THR A 481 11.45 -17.38 19.08
C THR A 481 10.81 -18.55 18.33
N LYS A 482 9.77 -18.24 17.54
CA LYS A 482 9.11 -19.17 16.64
C LYS A 482 9.51 -18.81 15.20
N PHE A 483 9.98 -19.78 14.48
CA PHE A 483 10.33 -19.64 13.07
C PHE A 483 9.38 -20.48 12.22
N PHE A 484 8.67 -19.83 11.27
CA PHE A 484 7.79 -20.50 10.33
C PHE A 484 8.30 -20.27 8.92
N GLU A 485 8.63 -21.35 8.20
CA GLU A 485 8.70 -21.25 6.74
C GLU A 485 7.32 -20.90 6.20
N LEU A 486 7.27 -20.08 5.17
CA LEU A 486 6.02 -19.79 4.48
C LEU A 486 5.77 -20.84 3.39
N LYS A 487 4.52 -21.25 3.23
CA LYS A 487 4.08 -22.15 2.16
C LYS A 487 4.20 -21.41 0.83
N SER A 488 4.77 -22.02 -0.21
CA SER A 488 4.76 -21.40 -1.53
C SER A 488 3.33 -21.16 -1.99
N ILE A 489 3.04 -19.94 -2.44
CA ILE A 489 1.76 -19.57 -3.08
C ILE A 489 1.87 -19.48 -4.60
N ILE A 490 3.10 -19.56 -5.12
CA ILE A 490 3.35 -19.66 -6.56
C ILE A 490 3.01 -21.10 -6.97
N LYS A 491 1.97 -21.25 -7.77
CA LYS A 491 1.60 -22.52 -8.39
C LYS A 491 2.28 -22.69 -9.74
#